data_aae1cd4708f2fffe7cd514d54a8ae0a0
#
_entry.id   aae1cd4708f2fffe7cd514d54a8ae0a0
#
_cell.length_a   1.000
_cell.length_b   1.000
_cell.length_c   1.000
_cell.angle_alpha   90.00
_cell.angle_beta   90.00
_cell.angle_gamma   90.00
#
_symmetry.space_group_name_H-M   'P 1'
#
loop_
_entity.id
_entity.type
_entity.pdbx_description
1 polymer ?
#
loop_
_entity_poly.entity_id
_entity_poly.type
_entity_poly.pdbx_seq_one_letter_code
_entity_poly.pdbx_strand_id
1 'polypeptide(L)'
;MFCVALGGVRLAAQAPVTAGATVGSAKLSDSRTEQALSGVVRYQATPWLGLSVMPAEVHVSDVINGRTVSSSGLGDLPLTADAFHAFATPGSPVVAAALTVVVPAGNAACGLGSGATSVGLDLGAGVSPSRRLRVSADASRSVSGPSAQSTLTAPHATSLRAEAGYDISRGWAADLSLGADVGQSDSTQALSRVLSAGASHVLTGSLALALDGSVGLSAASPKWTLAVGVGTAFTGISPVSPASSLRRLKSAFGGGVSRGSGAGKVGCR
;
A
#
# COMPACT_ATOMS: atom_id res chain seq x y z
N MET A 1 33.82 -14.71 35.17
CA MET A 1 33.27 -13.35 35.11
C MET A 1 33.28 -12.92 33.67
N PHE A 2 32.20 -13.24 32.92
CA PHE A 2 32.05 -12.93 31.50
C PHE A 2 31.21 -11.68 31.38
N CYS A 3 31.82 -10.55 30.97
CA CYS A 3 31.10 -9.35 30.55
C CYS A 3 30.54 -9.61 29.14
N VAL A 4 29.23 -9.89 29.04
CA VAL A 4 28.50 -9.82 27.78
C VAL A 4 28.27 -8.35 27.46
N ALA A 5 29.06 -7.80 26.55
CA ALA A 5 28.81 -6.50 25.98
C ALA A 5 27.53 -6.63 25.12
N LEU A 6 26.40 -6.24 25.68
CA LEU A 6 25.17 -5.96 24.96
C LEU A 6 25.48 -4.80 23.98
N GLY A 7 25.76 -5.16 22.74
CA GLY A 7 25.83 -4.23 21.62
C GLY A 7 24.47 -3.56 21.48
N GLY A 8 24.31 -2.42 22.17
CA GLY A 8 23.12 -1.60 22.04
C GLY A 8 22.98 -1.16 20.58
N VAL A 9 21.97 -1.67 19.90
CA VAL A 9 21.48 -1.08 18.65
C VAL A 9 21.12 0.36 19.02
N ARG A 10 22.00 1.31 18.70
CA ARG A 10 21.67 2.73 18.76
C ARG A 10 20.52 2.91 17.76
N LEU A 11 19.29 2.95 18.27
CA LEU A 11 18.18 3.56 17.57
C LEU A 11 18.62 5.02 17.34
N ALA A 12 19.14 5.30 16.17
CA ALA A 12 19.30 6.69 15.75
C ALA A 12 17.93 7.34 15.95
N ALA A 13 17.90 8.45 16.69
CA ALA A 13 16.67 9.16 16.92
C ALA A 13 16.08 9.52 15.56
N GLN A 14 15.07 8.76 15.15
CA GLN A 14 14.36 9.04 13.90
C GLN A 14 13.66 10.38 14.07
N ALA A 15 13.72 11.22 13.07
CA ALA A 15 12.93 12.44 13.07
C ALA A 15 11.46 12.06 13.33
N PRO A 16 10.77 12.75 14.23
CA PRO A 16 9.39 12.41 14.59
C PRO A 16 8.44 12.56 13.39
N VAL A 17 8.86 13.32 12.38
CA VAL A 17 8.13 13.48 11.13
C VAL A 17 9.00 13.02 9.96
N THR A 18 8.44 12.16 9.13
CA THR A 18 9.02 11.73 7.86
C THR A 18 8.05 12.03 6.73
N ALA A 19 8.58 12.32 5.55
CA ALA A 19 7.76 12.64 4.39
C ALA A 19 8.33 11.99 3.12
N GLY A 20 7.49 11.85 2.12
CA GLY A 20 7.89 11.34 0.81
C GLY A 20 6.89 11.70 -0.26
N ALA A 21 7.28 11.49 -1.49
CA ALA A 21 6.42 11.60 -2.65
C ALA A 21 6.55 10.35 -3.51
N THR A 22 5.47 9.98 -4.18
CA THR A 22 5.43 8.86 -5.10
C THR A 22 4.66 9.22 -6.34
N VAL A 23 5.10 8.67 -7.45
CA VAL A 23 4.36 8.66 -8.71
C VAL A 23 4.16 7.21 -9.13
N GLY A 24 2.97 6.91 -9.63
CA GLY A 24 2.68 5.56 -10.08
C GLY A 24 1.67 5.52 -11.20
N SER A 25 1.61 4.36 -11.85
CA SER A 25 0.64 4.05 -12.88
C SER A 25 0.16 2.60 -12.70
N ALA A 26 -1.10 2.38 -13.00
CA ALA A 26 -1.72 1.08 -12.92
C ALA A 26 -2.64 0.85 -14.13
N LYS A 27 -2.54 -0.31 -14.77
CA LYS A 27 -3.53 -0.77 -15.74
C LYS A 27 -4.49 -1.72 -15.03
N LEU A 28 -5.69 -1.24 -14.74
CA LEU A 28 -6.67 -1.98 -13.95
C LEU A 28 -7.45 -2.98 -14.80
N SER A 29 -7.76 -2.60 -16.06
CA SER A 29 -8.44 -3.45 -17.03
C SER A 29 -7.93 -3.14 -18.43
N ASP A 30 -8.49 -3.75 -19.47
CA ASP A 30 -8.15 -3.45 -20.86
C ASP A 30 -8.49 -2.01 -21.24
N SER A 31 -9.57 -1.47 -20.67
CA SER A 31 -10.06 -0.12 -20.93
C SER A 31 -9.52 0.93 -19.96
N ARG A 32 -9.16 0.55 -18.70
CA ARG A 32 -8.89 1.51 -17.63
C ARG A 32 -7.44 1.56 -17.19
N THR A 33 -6.87 2.76 -17.24
CA THR A 33 -5.54 3.09 -16.69
C THR A 33 -5.68 4.21 -15.67
N GLU A 34 -4.94 4.11 -14.58
CA GLU A 34 -4.86 5.14 -13.55
C GLU A 34 -3.41 5.56 -13.35
N GLN A 35 -3.21 6.85 -13.12
CA GLN A 35 -1.93 7.44 -12.73
C GLN A 35 -2.17 8.24 -11.47
N ALA A 36 -1.21 8.26 -10.55
CA ALA A 36 -1.32 9.09 -9.37
C ALA A 36 0.03 9.68 -8.97
N LEU A 37 -0.05 10.90 -8.47
CA LEU A 37 1.00 11.56 -7.72
C LEU A 37 0.54 11.66 -6.28
N SER A 38 1.27 11.09 -5.33
CA SER A 38 0.90 11.14 -3.93
C SER A 38 2.02 11.67 -3.06
N GLY A 39 1.63 12.39 -2.00
CA GLY A 39 2.48 12.68 -0.87
C GLY A 39 2.24 11.69 0.26
N VAL A 40 3.24 11.44 1.10
CA VAL A 40 3.08 10.77 2.37
C VAL A 40 3.72 11.63 3.46
N VAL A 41 2.98 11.84 4.54
CA VAL A 41 3.51 12.42 5.77
C VAL A 41 3.21 11.45 6.89
N ARG A 42 4.25 11.09 7.65
CA ARG A 42 4.15 10.19 8.79
C ARG A 42 4.71 10.86 10.03
N TYR A 43 3.96 10.82 11.10
CA TYR A 43 4.34 11.23 12.44
C TYR A 43 4.55 10.00 13.33
N GLN A 44 5.72 9.84 13.91
CA GLN A 44 6.04 8.79 14.87
C GLN A 44 5.68 9.30 16.27
N ALA A 45 4.49 8.94 16.74
CA ALA A 45 3.97 9.41 18.04
C ALA A 45 4.71 8.75 19.22
N THR A 46 5.07 7.47 19.08
CA THR A 46 5.89 6.71 20.04
C THR A 46 6.83 5.79 19.27
N PRO A 47 7.82 5.12 19.89
CA PRO A 47 8.68 4.16 19.21
C PRO A 47 7.92 3.02 18.50
N TRP A 48 6.69 2.74 18.92
CA TRP A 48 5.87 1.62 18.40
C TRP A 48 4.58 2.07 17.69
N LEU A 49 4.23 3.39 17.69
CA LEU A 49 3.00 3.92 17.08
C LEU A 49 3.32 5.03 16.10
N GLY A 50 2.88 4.87 14.86
CA GLY A 50 2.94 5.86 13.79
C GLY A 50 1.57 6.27 13.29
N LEU A 51 1.46 7.51 12.86
CA LEU A 51 0.28 8.07 12.19
C LEU A 51 0.71 8.58 10.82
N SER A 52 -0.07 8.31 9.78
CA SER A 52 0.27 8.80 8.44
C SER A 52 -0.96 9.27 7.66
N VAL A 53 -0.72 10.20 6.76
CA VAL A 53 -1.70 10.71 5.79
C VAL A 53 -1.07 10.66 4.40
N MET A 54 -1.88 10.29 3.38
CA MET A 54 -1.41 10.13 2.01
C MET A 54 -2.37 10.78 1.01
N PRO A 55 -2.34 12.11 0.84
CA PRO A 55 -3.08 12.77 -0.23
C PRO A 55 -2.54 12.36 -1.60
N ALA A 56 -3.42 12.19 -2.57
CA ALA A 56 -3.06 11.87 -3.94
C ALA A 56 -3.85 12.70 -4.94
N GLU A 57 -3.19 13.13 -5.99
CA GLU A 57 -3.82 13.56 -7.24
C GLU A 57 -3.87 12.36 -8.19
N VAL A 58 -5.04 12.06 -8.73
CA VAL A 58 -5.31 10.89 -9.56
C VAL A 58 -5.74 11.34 -10.95
N HIS A 59 -5.18 10.71 -11.97
CA HIS A 59 -5.63 10.79 -13.34
C HIS A 59 -6.14 9.42 -13.78
N VAL A 60 -7.40 9.39 -14.19
CA VAL A 60 -8.05 8.17 -14.67
C VAL A 60 -8.33 8.33 -16.15
N SER A 61 -8.00 7.31 -16.94
CA SER A 61 -8.31 7.22 -18.35
C SER A 61 -9.05 5.91 -18.60
N ASP A 62 -10.22 6.00 -19.21
CA ASP A 62 -11.06 4.85 -19.55
C ASP A 62 -11.48 4.91 -21.02
N VAL A 63 -11.61 3.73 -21.67
CA VAL A 63 -12.08 3.62 -23.05
C VAL A 63 -13.54 3.17 -23.03
N ILE A 64 -14.45 4.08 -23.34
CA ILE A 64 -15.90 3.84 -23.40
C ILE A 64 -16.37 3.98 -24.82
N ASN A 65 -16.95 2.92 -25.38
CA ASN A 65 -17.44 2.89 -26.79
C ASN A 65 -16.37 3.34 -27.82
N GLY A 66 -15.11 2.92 -27.60
CA GLY A 66 -13.99 3.26 -28.49
C GLY A 66 -13.46 4.69 -28.33
N ARG A 67 -13.97 5.46 -27.39
CA ARG A 67 -13.49 6.83 -27.08
C ARG A 67 -12.79 6.85 -25.75
N THR A 68 -11.63 7.48 -25.69
CA THR A 68 -10.93 7.71 -24.44
C THR A 68 -11.58 8.88 -23.70
N VAL A 69 -12.00 8.61 -22.46
CA VAL A 69 -12.51 9.61 -21.51
C VAL A 69 -11.53 9.67 -20.36
N SER A 70 -11.13 10.85 -19.93
CA SER A 70 -10.21 11.01 -18.80
C SER A 70 -10.75 12.03 -17.80
N SER A 71 -10.36 11.84 -16.55
CA SER A 71 -10.68 12.73 -15.43
C SER A 71 -9.43 12.88 -14.57
N SER A 72 -9.24 14.05 -13.98
CA SER A 72 -8.15 14.31 -13.03
C SER A 72 -8.68 15.05 -11.81
N GLY A 73 -8.06 14.83 -10.67
CA GLY A 73 -8.39 15.53 -9.43
C GLY A 73 -7.89 14.79 -8.20
N LEU A 74 -8.31 15.27 -7.03
CA LEU A 74 -7.96 14.62 -5.79
C LEU A 74 -8.61 13.24 -5.71
N GLY A 75 -7.83 12.26 -5.25
CA GLY A 75 -8.30 10.93 -4.86
C GLY A 75 -8.85 10.92 -3.44
N ASP A 76 -9.27 9.75 -2.98
CA ASP A 76 -9.64 9.55 -1.58
C ASP A 76 -8.44 9.73 -0.67
N LEU A 77 -8.67 10.14 0.57
CA LEU A 77 -7.63 10.46 1.55
C LEU A 77 -7.47 9.34 2.57
N PRO A 78 -6.43 8.49 2.48
CA PRO A 78 -6.10 7.50 3.50
C PRO A 78 -5.44 8.14 4.73
N LEU A 79 -5.97 7.80 5.90
CA LEU A 79 -5.42 8.10 7.21
C LEU A 79 -5.10 6.78 7.89
N THR A 80 -3.84 6.56 8.29
CA THR A 80 -3.41 5.29 8.87
C THR A 80 -2.77 5.50 10.23
N ALA A 81 -3.20 4.68 11.20
CA ALA A 81 -2.50 4.46 12.46
C ALA A 81 -1.88 3.07 12.41
N ASP A 82 -0.57 2.97 12.61
CA ASP A 82 0.13 1.69 12.61
C ASP A 82 0.95 1.51 13.88
N ALA A 83 0.94 0.29 14.39
CA ALA A 83 1.69 -0.11 15.56
C ALA A 83 2.51 -1.35 15.27
N PHE A 84 3.67 -1.47 15.89
CA PHE A 84 4.50 -2.66 15.78
C PHE A 84 5.25 -2.97 17.07
N HIS A 85 5.61 -4.24 17.22
CA HIS A 85 6.45 -4.72 18.32
C HIS A 85 7.51 -5.68 17.77
N ALA A 86 8.77 -5.40 18.08
CA ALA A 86 9.90 -6.24 17.73
C ALA A 86 10.40 -6.98 18.98
N PHE A 87 10.55 -8.29 18.89
CA PHE A 87 11.02 -9.13 19.99
C PHE A 87 12.55 -9.24 19.93
N ALA A 88 13.19 -9.10 21.08
CA ALA A 88 14.65 -9.24 21.22
C ALA A 88 15.09 -10.72 21.31
N THR A 89 14.58 -11.57 20.43
CA THR A 89 14.89 -13.01 20.37
C THR A 89 15.59 -13.35 19.05
N PRO A 90 16.24 -14.53 18.93
CA PRO A 90 16.82 -14.97 17.68
C PRO A 90 15.81 -14.91 16.53
N GLY A 91 16.25 -14.42 15.36
CA GLY A 91 15.37 -14.19 14.21
C GLY A 91 14.59 -12.88 14.27
N SER A 92 14.72 -12.10 15.36
CA SER A 92 14.07 -10.79 15.54
C SER A 92 12.62 -10.79 15.05
N PRO A 93 11.72 -11.62 15.63
CA PRO A 93 10.33 -11.63 15.22
C PRO A 93 9.69 -10.26 15.42
N VAL A 94 8.78 -9.90 14.54
CA VAL A 94 8.03 -8.66 14.59
C VAL A 94 6.56 -8.94 14.36
N VAL A 95 5.71 -8.28 15.12
CA VAL A 95 4.27 -8.22 14.85
C VAL A 95 3.88 -6.78 14.59
N ALA A 96 2.93 -6.59 13.68
CA ALA A 96 2.45 -5.27 13.33
C ALA A 96 0.93 -5.28 13.13
N ALA A 97 0.31 -4.15 13.40
CA ALA A 97 -1.09 -3.90 13.11
C ALA A 97 -1.23 -2.50 12.51
N ALA A 98 -2.15 -2.33 11.57
CA ALA A 98 -2.49 -1.01 11.05
C ALA A 98 -4.00 -0.87 10.88
N LEU A 99 -4.51 0.29 11.26
CA LEU A 99 -5.89 0.71 11.02
C LEU A 99 -5.84 1.86 10.01
N THR A 100 -6.52 1.68 8.87
CA THR A 100 -6.63 2.70 7.84
C THR A 100 -8.08 3.13 7.69
N VAL A 101 -8.32 4.44 7.75
CA VAL A 101 -9.59 5.05 7.39
C VAL A 101 -9.39 5.82 6.10
N VAL A 102 -10.16 5.48 5.07
CA VAL A 102 -10.15 6.20 3.80
C VAL A 102 -11.34 7.16 3.77
N VAL A 103 -11.04 8.45 3.73
CA VAL A 103 -12.06 9.50 3.63
C VAL A 103 -12.36 9.75 2.15
N PRO A 104 -13.64 9.74 1.73
CA PRO A 104 -14.03 9.94 0.33
C PRO A 104 -13.89 11.43 -0.06
N ALA A 105 -12.67 11.83 -0.37
CA ALA A 105 -12.35 13.19 -0.84
C ALA A 105 -12.41 13.30 -2.36
N GLY A 106 -12.27 12.17 -3.07
CA GLY A 106 -12.33 12.11 -4.53
C GLY A 106 -13.76 12.19 -5.08
N ASN A 107 -13.86 12.69 -6.31
CA ASN A 107 -15.14 12.72 -7.02
C ASN A 107 -15.45 11.33 -7.61
N ALA A 108 -16.31 10.57 -6.92
CA ALA A 108 -16.67 9.21 -7.33
C ALA A 108 -17.43 9.18 -8.67
N ALA A 109 -18.20 10.22 -9.01
CA ALA A 109 -18.88 10.30 -10.31
C ALA A 109 -17.89 10.39 -11.48
N CYS A 110 -16.70 10.91 -11.21
CA CYS A 110 -15.59 11.01 -12.16
C CYS A 110 -14.61 9.82 -12.08
N GLY A 111 -14.87 8.86 -11.20
CA GLY A 111 -13.99 7.71 -10.97
C GLY A 111 -12.71 8.03 -10.20
N LEU A 112 -12.64 9.19 -9.52
CA LEU A 112 -11.47 9.66 -8.77
C LEU A 112 -11.46 9.20 -7.31
N GLY A 113 -12.54 8.59 -6.84
CA GLY A 113 -12.67 8.07 -5.48
C GLY A 113 -13.79 7.04 -5.36
N SER A 114 -13.92 6.44 -4.18
CA SER A 114 -14.90 5.41 -3.87
C SER A 114 -16.30 5.98 -3.58
N GLY A 115 -16.40 7.26 -3.21
CA GLY A 115 -17.63 7.90 -2.76
C GLY A 115 -18.15 7.39 -1.41
N ALA A 116 -17.38 6.55 -0.72
CA ALA A 116 -17.75 5.97 0.57
C ALA A 116 -16.53 5.93 1.50
N THR A 117 -16.76 6.16 2.79
CA THR A 117 -15.73 5.92 3.80
C THR A 117 -15.46 4.42 3.89
N SER A 118 -14.21 4.01 3.89
CA SER A 118 -13.82 2.64 4.16
C SER A 118 -12.86 2.56 5.36
N VAL A 119 -12.93 1.42 6.05
CA VAL A 119 -12.05 1.11 7.18
C VAL A 119 -11.35 -0.20 6.89
N GLY A 120 -10.02 -0.21 6.97
CA GLY A 120 -9.18 -1.38 6.79
C GLY A 120 -8.41 -1.70 8.06
N LEU A 121 -8.32 -2.99 8.39
CA LEU A 121 -7.44 -3.52 9.43
C LEU A 121 -6.43 -4.45 8.77
N ASP A 122 -5.15 -4.22 9.05
CA ASP A 122 -4.04 -5.06 8.61
C ASP A 122 -3.34 -5.63 9.84
N LEU A 123 -3.05 -6.92 9.81
CA LEU A 123 -2.29 -7.64 10.82
C LEU A 123 -1.14 -8.37 10.14
N GLY A 124 0.06 -8.20 10.64
CA GLY A 124 1.25 -8.78 10.04
C GLY A 124 2.21 -9.36 11.08
N ALA A 125 2.96 -10.35 10.63
CA ALA A 125 4.07 -10.91 11.39
C ALA A 125 5.25 -11.18 10.45
N GLY A 126 6.47 -11.06 10.97
CA GLY A 126 7.67 -11.30 10.21
C GLY A 126 8.81 -11.80 11.08
N VAL A 127 9.79 -12.41 10.43
CA VAL A 127 11.04 -12.88 11.04
C VAL A 127 12.22 -12.54 10.14
N SER A 128 13.40 -12.42 10.73
CA SER A 128 14.67 -12.26 10.01
C SER A 128 15.54 -13.50 10.23
N PRO A 129 15.38 -14.56 9.40
CA PRO A 129 16.17 -15.80 9.53
C PRO A 129 17.67 -15.57 9.40
N SER A 130 18.07 -14.50 8.74
CA SER A 130 19.45 -14.05 8.66
C SER A 130 19.52 -12.51 8.67
N ARG A 131 20.75 -11.97 8.75
CA ARG A 131 20.97 -10.52 8.72
C ARG A 131 20.51 -9.85 7.41
N ARG A 132 20.34 -10.62 6.34
CA ARG A 132 19.98 -10.12 5.01
C ARG A 132 18.58 -10.53 4.56
N LEU A 133 18.04 -11.61 5.11
CA LEU A 133 16.75 -12.17 4.69
C LEU A 133 15.68 -11.83 5.72
N ARG A 134 14.58 -11.30 5.26
CA ARG A 134 13.35 -11.07 6.02
C ARG A 134 12.22 -11.83 5.34
N VAL A 135 11.36 -12.43 6.12
CA VAL A 135 10.15 -13.09 5.64
C VAL A 135 8.98 -12.59 6.47
N SER A 136 7.89 -12.24 5.83
CA SER A 136 6.69 -11.77 6.53
C SER A 136 5.42 -12.28 5.86
N ALA A 137 4.35 -12.32 6.64
CA ALA A 137 3.01 -12.54 6.15
C ALA A 137 2.07 -11.53 6.79
N ASP A 138 1.08 -11.09 6.05
CA ASP A 138 0.04 -10.19 6.52
C ASP A 138 -1.34 -10.66 6.06
N ALA A 139 -2.33 -10.33 6.88
CA ALA A 139 -3.73 -10.46 6.58
C ALA A 139 -4.40 -9.10 6.70
N SER A 140 -5.18 -8.71 5.72
CA SER A 140 -5.94 -7.48 5.76
C SER A 140 -7.41 -7.71 5.52
N ARG A 141 -8.24 -6.87 6.14
CA ARG A 141 -9.68 -6.84 5.92
C ARG A 141 -10.17 -5.42 5.82
N SER A 142 -10.91 -5.12 4.75
CA SER A 142 -11.53 -3.83 4.56
C SER A 142 -13.06 -3.94 4.55
N VAL A 143 -13.70 -2.90 5.07
CA VAL A 143 -15.14 -2.72 5.09
C VAL A 143 -15.41 -1.33 4.58
N SER A 144 -16.27 -1.21 3.57
CA SER A 144 -16.70 0.09 3.04
C SER A 144 -18.14 0.36 3.42
N GLY A 145 -18.42 1.61 3.76
CA GLY A 145 -19.78 2.08 3.98
C GLY A 145 -20.59 2.14 2.67
N PRO A 146 -21.90 2.34 2.75
CA PRO A 146 -22.74 2.55 1.57
C PRO A 146 -22.27 3.82 0.84
N SER A 147 -22.11 3.72 -0.49
CA SER A 147 -21.88 4.87 -1.34
C SER A 147 -23.20 5.43 -1.83
N ALA A 148 -23.39 6.73 -1.74
CA ALA A 148 -24.57 7.40 -2.30
C ALA A 148 -24.71 7.24 -3.83
N GLN A 149 -23.63 6.84 -4.49
CA GLN A 149 -23.54 6.70 -5.95
C GLN A 149 -23.47 5.23 -6.41
N SER A 150 -23.32 4.29 -5.50
CA SER A 150 -23.29 2.86 -5.78
C SER A 150 -24.38 2.15 -4.99
N THR A 151 -25.29 1.49 -5.69
CA THR A 151 -26.29 0.59 -5.07
C THR A 151 -25.66 -0.75 -4.65
N LEU A 152 -24.38 -0.97 -5.00
CA LEU A 152 -23.63 -2.15 -4.63
C LEU A 152 -22.91 -1.87 -3.30
N THR A 153 -23.27 -2.63 -2.28
CA THR A 153 -22.46 -2.72 -1.06
C THR A 153 -21.06 -3.18 -1.48
N ALA A 154 -20.05 -2.35 -1.18
CA ALA A 154 -18.68 -2.76 -1.48
C ALA A 154 -18.38 -4.08 -0.74
N PRO A 155 -17.89 -5.10 -1.41
CA PRO A 155 -17.66 -6.39 -0.81
C PRO A 155 -16.63 -6.26 0.31
N HIS A 156 -16.86 -6.94 1.42
CA HIS A 156 -15.85 -7.12 2.46
C HIS A 156 -14.70 -7.94 1.85
N ALA A 157 -13.59 -7.28 1.56
CA ALA A 157 -12.42 -7.95 1.03
C ALA A 157 -11.50 -8.38 2.20
N THR A 158 -11.14 -9.63 2.22
CA THR A 158 -10.06 -10.15 3.05
C THR A 158 -8.94 -10.58 2.11
N SER A 159 -7.72 -10.13 2.37
CA SER A 159 -6.56 -10.54 1.59
C SER A 159 -5.46 -11.08 2.49
N LEU A 160 -4.70 -12.02 1.95
CA LEU A 160 -3.49 -12.56 2.55
C LEU A 160 -2.31 -12.21 1.66
N ARG A 161 -1.16 -11.94 2.27
CA ARG A 161 0.08 -11.73 1.55
C ARG A 161 1.23 -12.42 2.26
N ALA A 162 2.16 -12.96 1.48
CA ALA A 162 3.46 -13.40 1.94
C ALA A 162 4.55 -12.62 1.19
N GLU A 163 5.63 -12.30 1.88
CA GLU A 163 6.72 -11.49 1.35
C GLU A 163 8.06 -12.00 1.82
N ALA A 164 9.04 -11.94 0.92
CA ALA A 164 10.45 -12.14 1.22
C ALA A 164 11.24 -10.90 0.78
N GLY A 165 12.00 -10.31 1.70
CA GLY A 165 12.89 -9.18 1.46
C GLY A 165 14.34 -9.59 1.65
N TYR A 166 15.23 -9.08 0.80
CA TYR A 166 16.66 -9.38 0.84
C TYR A 166 17.51 -8.11 0.75
N ASP A 167 18.43 -7.94 1.69
CA ASP A 167 19.42 -6.86 1.68
C ASP A 167 20.59 -7.28 0.78
N ILE A 168 20.60 -6.77 -0.46
CA ILE A 168 21.59 -7.13 -1.51
C ILE A 168 22.97 -6.62 -1.12
N SER A 169 23.04 -5.34 -0.74
CA SER A 169 24.28 -4.68 -0.36
C SER A 169 23.97 -3.47 0.54
N ARG A 170 25.01 -2.75 0.98
CA ARG A 170 24.83 -1.56 1.81
C ARG A 170 23.96 -0.51 1.09
N GLY A 171 22.77 -0.29 1.62
CA GLY A 171 21.80 0.66 1.10
C GLY A 171 20.90 0.13 -0.01
N TRP A 172 21.09 -1.10 -0.53
CA TRP A 172 20.20 -1.73 -1.50
C TRP A 172 19.43 -2.89 -0.90
N ALA A 173 18.12 -2.89 -1.09
CA ALA A 173 17.25 -4.00 -0.74
C ALA A 173 16.30 -4.31 -1.89
N ALA A 174 15.89 -5.58 -1.99
CA ALA A 174 14.84 -6.01 -2.91
C ALA A 174 13.82 -6.85 -2.15
N ASP A 175 12.61 -6.92 -2.65
CA ASP A 175 11.55 -7.76 -2.11
C ASP A 175 10.71 -8.40 -3.22
N LEU A 176 10.11 -9.53 -2.86
CA LEU A 176 9.14 -10.25 -3.67
C LEU A 176 7.94 -10.60 -2.79
N SER A 177 6.75 -10.42 -3.30
CA SER A 177 5.54 -10.77 -2.55
C SER A 177 4.45 -11.36 -3.42
N LEU A 178 3.68 -12.27 -2.82
CA LEU A 178 2.47 -12.85 -3.39
C LEU A 178 1.29 -12.46 -2.50
N GLY A 179 0.28 -11.84 -3.10
CA GLY A 179 -0.98 -11.50 -2.46
C GLY A 179 -2.15 -12.23 -3.10
N ALA A 180 -3.14 -12.60 -2.29
CA ALA A 180 -4.37 -13.21 -2.75
C ALA A 180 -5.55 -12.77 -1.89
N ASP A 181 -6.68 -12.46 -2.53
CA ASP A 181 -7.93 -12.28 -1.82
C ASP A 181 -8.49 -13.64 -1.41
N VAL A 182 -9.06 -13.69 -0.20
CA VAL A 182 -9.66 -14.89 0.38
C VAL A 182 -11.04 -14.53 0.93
N GLY A 183 -12.01 -15.43 0.75
CA GLY A 183 -13.34 -15.26 1.34
C GLY A 183 -14.13 -14.11 0.76
N GLN A 184 -14.81 -14.34 -0.35
CA GLN A 184 -15.84 -13.44 -0.87
C GLN A 184 -17.21 -13.88 -0.36
N SER A 185 -18.08 -12.90 -0.07
CA SER A 185 -19.48 -13.17 0.27
C SER A 185 -20.32 -13.59 -0.94
N ASP A 186 -19.82 -13.38 -2.17
CA ASP A 186 -20.48 -13.76 -3.42
C ASP A 186 -19.63 -14.71 -4.24
N SER A 187 -20.16 -15.92 -4.47
CA SER A 187 -19.50 -17.04 -5.16
C SER A 187 -19.20 -16.80 -6.65
N THR A 188 -19.62 -15.67 -7.23
CA THR A 188 -19.50 -15.37 -8.66
C THR A 188 -18.30 -14.48 -9.03
N GLN A 189 -17.58 -13.90 -8.06
CA GLN A 189 -16.46 -13.03 -8.35
C GLN A 189 -15.13 -13.78 -8.25
N ALA A 190 -14.29 -13.67 -9.29
CA ALA A 190 -12.95 -14.23 -9.28
C ALA A 190 -12.08 -13.55 -8.21
N LEU A 191 -11.32 -14.33 -7.45
CA LEU A 191 -10.39 -13.84 -6.44
C LEU A 191 -9.21 -13.13 -7.09
N SER A 192 -8.82 -11.98 -6.57
CA SER A 192 -7.62 -11.29 -7.01
C SER A 192 -6.37 -12.01 -6.51
N ARG A 193 -5.36 -12.17 -7.38
CA ARG A 193 -4.03 -12.67 -7.05
C ARG A 193 -2.99 -11.79 -7.71
N VAL A 194 -1.97 -11.39 -6.97
CA VAL A 194 -0.99 -10.41 -7.45
C VAL A 194 0.40 -10.84 -7.02
N LEU A 195 1.33 -10.88 -7.97
CA LEU A 195 2.75 -11.00 -7.73
C LEU A 195 3.38 -9.59 -7.78
N SER A 196 4.16 -9.23 -6.77
CA SER A 196 4.83 -7.93 -6.74
C SER A 196 6.32 -8.11 -6.47
N ALA A 197 7.12 -7.21 -7.05
CA ALA A 197 8.54 -7.10 -6.78
C ALA A 197 8.89 -5.63 -6.52
N GLY A 198 9.79 -5.40 -5.57
CA GLY A 198 10.24 -4.08 -5.20
C GLY A 198 11.77 -4.01 -5.08
N ALA A 199 12.29 -2.80 -5.18
CA ALA A 199 13.67 -2.49 -4.87
C ALA A 199 13.74 -1.13 -4.19
N SER A 200 14.69 -0.97 -3.28
CA SER A 200 14.94 0.32 -2.64
C SER A 200 16.42 0.60 -2.50
N HIS A 201 16.77 1.88 -2.52
CA HIS A 201 18.12 2.36 -2.35
C HIS A 201 18.17 3.56 -1.41
N VAL A 202 19.00 3.49 -0.38
CA VAL A 202 19.27 4.61 0.52
C VAL A 202 20.27 5.54 -0.18
N LEU A 203 19.80 6.71 -0.57
CA LEU A 203 20.61 7.74 -1.26
C LEU A 203 21.50 8.49 -0.27
N THR A 204 20.94 8.82 0.92
CA THR A 204 21.64 9.43 2.04
C THR A 204 21.13 8.82 3.34
N GLY A 205 21.71 9.17 4.49
CA GLY A 205 21.28 8.61 5.79
C GLY A 205 19.79 8.76 6.12
N SER A 206 19.09 9.68 5.45
CA SER A 206 17.68 9.99 5.69
C SER A 206 16.78 9.92 4.45
N LEU A 207 17.32 9.75 3.26
CA LEU A 207 16.57 9.77 2.01
C LEU A 207 16.72 8.43 1.27
N ALA A 208 15.61 7.84 0.86
CA ALA A 208 15.60 6.63 0.03
C ALA A 208 14.78 6.83 -1.24
N LEU A 209 15.19 6.13 -2.28
CA LEU A 209 14.44 5.86 -3.50
C LEU A 209 13.85 4.46 -3.40
N ALA A 210 12.59 4.29 -3.80
CA ALA A 210 11.94 3.00 -3.85
C ALA A 210 11.21 2.83 -5.19
N LEU A 211 11.28 1.62 -5.73
CA LEU A 211 10.59 1.19 -6.93
C LEU A 211 9.76 -0.04 -6.57
N ASP A 212 8.53 -0.11 -7.02
CA ASP A 212 7.66 -1.27 -6.85
C ASP A 212 6.85 -1.51 -8.12
N GLY A 213 6.75 -2.77 -8.52
CA GLY A 213 5.94 -3.22 -9.63
C GLY A 213 5.11 -4.44 -9.26
N SER A 214 3.96 -4.63 -9.92
CA SER A 214 3.18 -5.85 -9.76
C SER A 214 2.49 -6.27 -11.05
N VAL A 215 2.19 -7.56 -11.13
CA VAL A 215 1.39 -8.16 -12.19
C VAL A 215 0.24 -8.96 -11.59
N GLY A 216 -0.92 -8.86 -12.20
CA GLY A 216 -2.08 -9.66 -11.84
C GLY A 216 -1.97 -11.08 -12.37
N LEU A 217 -2.29 -12.06 -11.51
CA LEU A 217 -2.29 -13.48 -11.85
C LEU A 217 -3.70 -14.02 -12.07
N SER A 218 -4.73 -13.17 -11.97
CA SER A 218 -6.12 -13.54 -12.18
C SER A 218 -6.86 -12.44 -12.93
N ALA A 219 -8.01 -12.77 -13.53
CA ALA A 219 -8.85 -11.80 -14.25
C ALA A 219 -9.40 -10.69 -13.33
N ALA A 220 -9.44 -10.93 -12.02
CA ALA A 220 -9.88 -9.96 -11.02
C ALA A 220 -8.79 -8.99 -10.59
N SER A 221 -7.55 -9.26 -10.93
CA SER A 221 -6.40 -8.44 -10.53
C SER A 221 -6.17 -7.30 -11.52
N PRO A 222 -5.57 -6.19 -11.08
CA PRO A 222 -4.96 -5.21 -11.98
C PRO A 222 -3.98 -5.92 -12.90
N LYS A 223 -3.94 -5.56 -14.18
CA LYS A 223 -3.01 -6.19 -15.14
C LYS A 223 -1.56 -5.96 -14.74
N TRP A 224 -1.25 -4.73 -14.38
CA TRP A 224 0.04 -4.36 -13.81
C TRP A 224 -0.07 -3.07 -13.01
N THR A 225 0.88 -2.86 -12.10
CA THR A 225 1.11 -1.57 -11.43
C THR A 225 2.60 -1.27 -11.41
N LEU A 226 2.96 0.01 -11.43
CA LEU A 226 4.32 0.49 -11.27
C LEU A 226 4.30 1.76 -10.43
N ALA A 227 5.21 1.88 -9.46
CA ALA A 227 5.33 3.07 -8.64
C ALA A 227 6.80 3.35 -8.31
N VAL A 228 7.14 4.64 -8.26
CA VAL A 228 8.44 5.14 -7.82
C VAL A 228 8.20 6.13 -6.70
N GLY A 229 8.96 6.02 -5.62
CA GLY A 229 8.86 6.90 -4.46
C GLY A 229 10.22 7.41 -4.01
N VAL A 230 10.26 8.63 -3.52
CA VAL A 230 11.43 9.24 -2.92
C VAL A 230 11.03 9.96 -1.63
N GLY A 231 11.82 9.80 -0.57
CA GLY A 231 11.55 10.48 0.70
C GLY A 231 12.21 9.84 1.91
N THR A 232 12.09 10.53 3.02
CA THR A 232 12.56 10.06 4.33
C THR A 232 11.61 9.02 4.93
N ALA A 233 10.35 9.00 4.50
CA ALA A 233 9.36 8.00 4.91
C ALA A 233 9.70 6.57 4.44
N PHE A 234 10.64 6.43 3.52
CA PHE A 234 11.08 5.15 2.96
C PHE A 234 12.38 4.62 3.60
N THR A 235 13.05 5.39 4.46
CA THR A 235 14.29 5.01 5.13
C THR A 235 14.10 4.34 6.49
N GLY A 236 12.90 4.41 7.06
CA GLY A 236 12.60 3.86 8.37
C GLY A 236 12.70 2.34 8.40
N ILE A 237 13.31 1.80 9.46
CA ILE A 237 13.17 0.40 9.84
C ILE A 237 11.71 0.21 10.30
N SER A 238 10.78 0.27 9.37
CA SER A 238 9.51 -0.36 9.62
C SER A 238 9.76 -1.86 9.46
N PRO A 239 9.36 -2.71 10.40
CA PRO A 239 9.34 -4.15 10.19
C PRO A 239 8.47 -4.53 8.99
N VAL A 240 7.66 -3.60 8.55
CA VAL A 240 6.96 -3.58 7.28
C VAL A 240 7.89 -2.86 6.30
N SER A 241 8.41 -3.56 5.31
CA SER A 241 9.33 -3.09 4.26
C SER A 241 9.02 -1.66 3.76
N PRO A 242 10.03 -0.84 3.36
CA PRO A 242 9.79 0.42 2.63
C PRO A 242 8.82 0.28 1.47
N ALA A 243 8.83 -0.87 0.78
CA ALA A 243 7.83 -1.26 -0.19
C ALA A 243 6.40 -1.27 0.38
N SER A 244 6.19 -1.40 1.68
CA SER A 244 4.83 -1.34 2.27
C SER A 244 4.22 0.05 2.22
N SER A 245 5.02 1.11 2.26
CA SER A 245 4.51 2.49 2.07
C SER A 245 4.08 2.69 0.62
N LEU A 246 4.84 2.17 -0.34
CA LEU A 246 4.45 2.13 -1.76
C LEU A 246 3.25 1.19 -1.99
N ARG A 247 3.13 0.11 -1.23
CA ARG A 247 1.98 -0.81 -1.30
C ARG A 247 0.72 -0.22 -0.72
N ARG A 248 0.81 0.62 0.32
CA ARG A 248 -0.34 1.39 0.82
C ARG A 248 -0.82 2.38 -0.24
N LEU A 249 0.09 2.90 -1.06
CA LEU A 249 -0.27 3.63 -2.28
C LEU A 249 -1.02 2.73 -3.27
N LYS A 250 -0.65 1.47 -3.43
CA LYS A 250 -1.45 0.53 -4.25
C LYS A 250 -2.85 0.33 -3.69
N SER A 251 -3.05 0.33 -2.38
CA SER A 251 -4.41 0.31 -1.80
C SER A 251 -5.16 1.61 -2.07
N ALA A 252 -4.47 2.73 -2.18
CA ALA A 252 -5.07 4.00 -2.63
C ALA A 252 -5.43 3.96 -4.14
N PHE A 253 -4.60 3.32 -4.99
CA PHE A 253 -4.94 3.04 -6.38
C PHE A 253 -6.02 1.96 -6.54
N GLY A 254 -6.05 0.96 -5.68
CA GLY A 254 -7.00 -0.18 -5.76
C GLY A 254 -8.26 0.00 -4.94
N GLY A 255 -8.27 0.93 -3.97
CA GLY A 255 -9.43 1.17 -3.10
C GLY A 255 -10.63 1.77 -3.82
N GLY A 256 -10.42 2.36 -5.00
CA GLY A 256 -11.48 2.90 -5.84
C GLY A 256 -12.04 1.91 -6.88
N VAL A 257 -11.53 0.70 -6.97
CA VAL A 257 -12.07 -0.31 -7.88
C VAL A 257 -13.27 -1.01 -7.25
N SER A 258 -14.32 -0.25 -6.97
CA SER A 258 -15.63 -0.86 -7.08
C SER A 258 -15.81 -1.18 -8.57
N ARG A 259 -15.87 -2.45 -8.90
CA ARG A 259 -16.35 -2.94 -10.19
C ARG A 259 -17.81 -2.56 -10.40
N GLY A 260 -18.09 -1.28 -10.38
CA GLY A 260 -19.27 -0.74 -10.98
C GLY A 260 -19.05 -0.72 -12.48
N SER A 261 -19.60 -1.67 -13.20
CA SER A 261 -19.94 -1.51 -14.61
C SER A 261 -21.02 -0.45 -14.78
N GLY A 262 -20.99 0.59 -13.94
CA GLY A 262 -21.78 1.78 -14.11
C GLY A 262 -21.18 2.55 -15.27
N ALA A 263 -21.89 2.63 -16.38
CA ALA A 263 -21.60 3.55 -17.46
C ALA A 263 -21.29 4.92 -16.85
N GLY A 264 -19.99 5.25 -16.75
CA GLY A 264 -19.54 6.51 -16.22
C GLY A 264 -20.26 7.62 -16.98
N LYS A 265 -20.95 8.49 -16.23
CA LYS A 265 -21.53 9.68 -16.85
C LYS A 265 -20.36 10.47 -17.43
N VAL A 266 -20.33 10.54 -18.74
CA VAL A 266 -19.46 11.40 -19.50
C VAL A 266 -19.73 12.83 -19.08
N GLY A 267 -18.75 13.54 -18.52
CA GLY A 267 -18.91 14.95 -18.24
C GLY A 267 -18.16 15.55 -17.05
N CYS A 268 -17.15 14.88 -16.53
CA CYS A 268 -16.24 15.54 -15.59
C CYS A 268 -15.25 16.41 -16.39
N ARG A 269 -15.47 17.72 -16.39
CA ARG A 269 -14.50 18.75 -16.81
C ARG A 269 -13.87 19.37 -15.60
#